data_8699cb1551b05ab02f6d4a108dc5210b
#
_entry.id   8699cb1551b05ab02f6d4a108dc5210b
#
_cell.length_a   1.000
_cell.length_b   1.000
_cell.length_c   1.000
_cell.angle_alpha   90.00
_cell.angle_beta   90.00
_cell.angle_gamma   90.00
#
_symmetry.space_group_name_H-M   'P 1'
#
loop_
_entity.id
_entity.type
_entity.pdbx_description
1 polymer ?
#
loop_
_entity_poly.entity_id
_entity_poly.type
_entity_poly.pdbx_seq_one_letter_code
_entity_poly.pdbx_strand_id
1 'polypeptide(L)'
;EAGNGVGGTWYWNRYPGCRCDVESMEYSYSFSNELQQEWHWPERYGTQPEILRYINHVADRFDLRRDVEFNTRVKEAVFNSKTNTWTVKTDKGNAAAAPFCIMATGNLSTPRTPSLPGLESFKGEWYHTGLWPHEGVDFTGLRVGVIGTGSSGVQSIPIIAKQAKHLYVFQRTANFSLPARNAPMDPDKESAHKAQYPERRRAAFDTPFGIAGYPPPVKSALDATEEERLRAYEAKWAEGGSISFLYSFTDLLVNNESNETAAEFARQKIRATVKDPKTAELLCPNDHPIGTKRLILDTEYYETYNRDNVTLVDVRSKPIKEITPTGLRTADADYALDAIVFATGFDAMTGAMKEIGIQTDAGMTIGEKWAEGPRTYLGIMIAGFPNLFMITGPQSPGVKSQMILACEQHVDWIADCMQYLRDHAFSRIEAEEDAEDAWVQHNNEIADGTLYPLANSWYVGANIPGKPRVFMPYVGGVAAYKKKCDEVAAKGYEGFSFR
;
A
#
# COMPACT_ATOMS: atom_id res chain seq x y z
N GLU A 1 6.67 16.57 -9.83
CA GLU A 1 6.65 15.12 -10.08
C GLU A 1 7.97 14.66 -10.69
N ALA A 2 8.58 13.62 -10.11
CA ALA A 2 9.85 13.08 -10.60
C ALA A 2 9.71 12.35 -11.94
N GLY A 3 8.55 11.79 -12.22
CA GLY A 3 8.24 11.14 -13.49
C GLY A 3 7.88 12.14 -14.60
N ASN A 4 7.80 11.63 -15.83
CA ASN A 4 7.38 12.43 -16.99
C ASN A 4 5.87 12.40 -17.22
N GLY A 5 5.10 11.82 -16.30
CA GLY A 5 3.65 11.68 -16.40
C GLY A 5 2.96 11.57 -15.04
N VAL A 6 1.65 11.69 -15.06
CA VAL A 6 0.78 11.52 -13.90
C VAL A 6 0.60 10.05 -13.55
N GLY A 7 0.16 9.75 -12.32
CA GLY A 7 -0.26 8.40 -11.93
C GLY A 7 0.42 7.85 -10.68
N GLY A 8 1.50 8.46 -10.20
CA GLY A 8 2.17 8.03 -8.97
C GLY A 8 2.45 6.52 -8.95
N THR A 9 1.85 5.79 -8.02
CA THR A 9 1.97 4.33 -7.92
C THR A 9 1.74 3.62 -9.27
N TRP A 10 0.75 4.04 -10.03
CA TRP A 10 0.38 3.42 -11.31
C TRP A 10 1.25 3.88 -12.49
N TYR A 11 1.97 4.96 -12.34
CA TYR A 11 3.02 5.38 -13.27
C TYR A 11 4.31 4.57 -13.08
N TRP A 12 4.70 4.30 -11.82
CA TRP A 12 5.98 3.66 -11.49
C TRP A 12 5.93 2.14 -11.44
N ASN A 13 4.83 1.54 -10.94
CA ASN A 13 4.70 0.10 -10.76
C ASN A 13 4.10 -0.56 -12.01
N ARG A 14 4.96 -0.88 -12.97
CA ARG A 14 4.58 -1.44 -14.27
C ARG A 14 4.95 -2.91 -14.45
N TYR A 15 5.32 -3.58 -13.37
CA TYR A 15 5.70 -4.99 -13.40
C TYR A 15 4.57 -5.87 -13.96
N PRO A 16 4.90 -7.00 -14.62
CA PRO A 16 3.88 -7.85 -15.23
C PRO A 16 2.87 -8.35 -14.21
N GLY A 17 1.60 -8.28 -14.54
CA GLY A 17 0.50 -8.68 -13.65
C GLY A 17 0.10 -7.63 -12.60
N CYS A 18 0.73 -6.44 -12.58
CA CYS A 18 0.39 -5.38 -11.64
C CYS A 18 -1.09 -4.97 -11.77
N ARG A 19 -1.82 -5.03 -10.64
CA ARG A 19 -3.24 -4.64 -10.56
C ARG A 19 -3.64 -4.22 -9.16
N CYS A 20 -4.79 -3.53 -9.08
CA CYS A 20 -5.39 -3.18 -7.80
C CYS A 20 -6.06 -4.40 -7.16
N ASP A 21 -6.09 -4.44 -5.83
CA ASP A 21 -6.82 -5.41 -5.02
C ASP A 21 -8.07 -4.80 -4.35
N VAL A 22 -8.46 -3.61 -4.82
CA VAL A 22 -9.78 -3.00 -4.61
C VAL A 22 -10.55 -3.06 -5.92
N GLU A 23 -11.83 -3.33 -5.87
CA GLU A 23 -12.68 -3.42 -7.06
C GLU A 23 -12.67 -2.09 -7.84
N SER A 24 -12.62 -2.17 -9.16
CA SER A 24 -12.47 -1.03 -10.06
C SER A 24 -13.51 0.07 -9.82
N MET A 25 -14.77 -0.30 -9.61
CA MET A 25 -15.85 0.65 -9.38
C MET A 25 -15.67 1.46 -8.07
N GLU A 26 -15.03 0.88 -7.06
CA GLU A 26 -14.71 1.57 -5.82
C GLU A 26 -13.40 2.37 -5.94
N TYR A 27 -12.43 1.87 -6.73
CA TYR A 27 -11.10 2.50 -6.89
C TYR A 27 -11.14 3.60 -7.96
N SER A 28 -12.00 4.60 -7.76
CA SER A 28 -12.18 5.75 -8.65
C SER A 28 -12.50 7.00 -7.87
N TYR A 29 -12.21 8.16 -8.45
CA TYR A 29 -12.51 9.46 -7.83
C TYR A 29 -14.02 9.69 -7.71
N SER A 30 -14.41 10.41 -6.65
CA SER A 30 -15.81 10.72 -6.34
C SER A 30 -16.17 12.21 -6.51
N PHE A 31 -15.19 13.08 -6.71
CA PHE A 31 -15.38 14.54 -6.75
C PHE A 31 -16.18 15.06 -7.97
N SER A 32 -16.40 14.25 -9.01
CA SER A 32 -17.24 14.59 -10.16
C SER A 32 -18.20 13.47 -10.50
N ASN A 33 -19.51 13.79 -10.47
CA ASN A 33 -20.56 12.84 -10.85
C ASN A 33 -20.46 12.45 -12.33
N GLU A 34 -20.16 13.41 -13.21
CA GLU A 34 -20.00 13.17 -14.64
C GLU A 34 -18.87 12.18 -14.90
N LEU A 35 -17.71 12.38 -14.28
CA LEU A 35 -16.56 11.47 -14.38
C LEU A 35 -16.94 10.05 -13.96
N GLN A 36 -17.66 9.90 -12.86
CA GLN A 36 -18.10 8.60 -12.37
C GLN A 36 -19.04 7.89 -13.36
N GLN A 37 -19.88 8.62 -14.08
CA GLN A 37 -20.82 8.06 -15.06
C GLN A 37 -20.16 7.75 -16.41
N GLU A 38 -19.25 8.58 -16.88
CA GLU A 38 -18.66 8.43 -18.21
C GLU A 38 -17.58 7.35 -18.30
N TRP A 39 -16.86 7.08 -17.19
CA TRP A 39 -15.79 6.08 -17.23
C TRP A 39 -16.32 4.64 -17.15
N HIS A 40 -15.78 3.76 -17.98
CA HIS A 40 -16.11 2.33 -18.01
C HIS A 40 -14.89 1.49 -17.66
N TRP A 41 -15.04 0.59 -16.71
CA TRP A 41 -14.01 -0.34 -16.30
C TRP A 41 -14.14 -1.67 -17.05
N PRO A 42 -13.04 -2.24 -17.62
CA PRO A 42 -13.13 -3.49 -18.39
C PRO A 42 -13.29 -4.73 -17.53
N GLU A 43 -12.86 -4.69 -16.26
CA GLU A 43 -12.85 -5.85 -15.37
C GLU A 43 -13.02 -5.47 -13.89
N ARG A 44 -13.38 -6.47 -13.05
CA ARG A 44 -13.66 -6.29 -11.62
C ARG A 44 -12.48 -5.65 -10.88
N TYR A 45 -11.25 -6.10 -11.14
CA TYR A 45 -10.02 -5.57 -10.55
C TYR A 45 -9.14 -5.00 -11.65
N GLY A 46 -9.01 -3.69 -11.71
CA GLY A 46 -8.28 -2.99 -12.75
C GLY A 46 -6.81 -3.33 -12.81
N THR A 47 -6.29 -3.54 -14.01
CA THR A 47 -4.85 -3.65 -14.26
C THR A 47 -4.16 -2.29 -14.17
N GLN A 48 -2.84 -2.31 -13.96
CA GLN A 48 -2.03 -1.09 -13.94
C GLN A 48 -2.21 -0.22 -15.19
N PRO A 49 -2.18 -0.75 -16.44
CA PRO A 49 -2.38 0.08 -17.63
C PRO A 49 -3.76 0.75 -17.65
N GLU A 50 -4.79 0.04 -17.20
CA GLU A 50 -6.15 0.57 -17.20
C GLU A 50 -6.33 1.67 -16.16
N ILE A 51 -5.81 1.48 -14.94
CA ILE A 51 -5.86 2.51 -13.90
C ILE A 51 -5.04 3.73 -14.32
N LEU A 52 -3.88 3.53 -14.95
CA LEU A 52 -3.09 4.64 -15.48
C LEU A 52 -3.82 5.38 -16.58
N ARG A 53 -4.55 4.67 -17.48
CA ARG A 53 -5.41 5.28 -18.50
C ARG A 53 -6.49 6.15 -17.86
N TYR A 54 -7.14 5.66 -16.80
CA TYR A 54 -8.12 6.42 -16.03
C TYR A 54 -7.51 7.70 -15.42
N ILE A 55 -6.35 7.60 -14.76
CA ILE A 55 -5.70 8.76 -14.15
C ILE A 55 -5.27 9.79 -15.21
N ASN A 56 -4.78 9.34 -16.37
CA ASN A 56 -4.49 10.23 -17.49
C ASN A 56 -5.75 10.93 -18.01
N HIS A 57 -6.86 10.20 -18.16
CA HIS A 57 -8.15 10.78 -18.54
C HIS A 57 -8.59 11.87 -17.56
N VAL A 58 -8.47 11.62 -16.25
CA VAL A 58 -8.79 12.63 -15.22
C VAL A 58 -7.87 13.86 -15.34
N ALA A 59 -6.57 13.64 -15.50
CA ALA A 59 -5.63 14.75 -15.64
C ALA A 59 -5.90 15.61 -16.89
N ASP A 60 -6.25 14.99 -17.99
CA ASP A 60 -6.56 15.69 -19.25
C ASP A 60 -7.93 16.38 -19.18
N ARG A 61 -8.96 15.72 -18.64
CA ARG A 61 -10.32 16.26 -18.49
C ARG A 61 -10.37 17.52 -17.62
N PHE A 62 -9.58 17.56 -16.56
CA PHE A 62 -9.53 18.68 -15.61
C PHE A 62 -8.33 19.60 -15.83
N ASP A 63 -7.59 19.44 -16.93
CA ASP A 63 -6.43 20.27 -17.30
C ASP A 63 -5.39 20.37 -16.15
N LEU A 64 -5.14 19.27 -15.45
CA LEU A 64 -4.25 19.29 -14.27
C LEU A 64 -2.77 19.38 -14.64
N ARG A 65 -2.38 19.00 -15.87
CA ARG A 65 -0.97 18.95 -16.28
C ARG A 65 -0.30 20.31 -16.32
N ARG A 66 -1.06 21.38 -16.59
CA ARG A 66 -0.54 22.76 -16.63
C ARG A 66 0.09 23.21 -15.31
N ASP A 67 -0.39 22.64 -14.20
CA ASP A 67 0.06 23.01 -12.84
C ASP A 67 1.10 22.00 -12.28
N VAL A 68 1.59 21.06 -13.11
CA VAL A 68 2.57 20.04 -12.72
C VAL A 68 3.91 20.25 -13.42
N GLU A 69 4.98 20.43 -12.67
CA GLU A 69 6.35 20.40 -13.19
C GLU A 69 6.86 18.96 -13.22
N PHE A 70 6.84 18.34 -14.41
CA PHE A 70 7.30 16.97 -14.62
C PHE A 70 8.83 16.85 -14.70
N ASN A 71 9.35 15.63 -14.57
CA ASN A 71 10.78 15.29 -14.55
C ASN A 71 11.54 16.13 -13.50
N THR A 72 10.90 16.45 -12.39
CA THR A 72 11.41 17.37 -11.37
C THR A 72 11.26 16.73 -9.99
N ARG A 73 12.38 16.41 -9.37
CA ARG A 73 12.44 15.81 -8.03
C ARG A 73 12.71 16.88 -6.98
N VAL A 74 11.85 16.94 -5.99
CA VAL A 74 12.10 17.76 -4.78
C VAL A 74 13.24 17.12 -3.99
N LYS A 75 14.24 17.94 -3.62
CA LYS A 75 15.41 17.55 -2.83
C LYS A 75 15.38 18.10 -1.43
N GLU A 76 14.78 19.25 -1.25
CA GLU A 76 14.78 19.97 0.02
C GLU A 76 13.50 20.79 0.15
N ALA A 77 12.97 20.88 1.36
CA ALA A 77 11.90 21.78 1.73
C ALA A 77 12.23 22.40 3.10
N VAL A 78 12.43 23.71 3.13
CA VAL A 78 12.84 24.44 4.34
C VAL A 78 11.79 25.46 4.73
N PHE A 79 11.33 25.40 5.98
CA PHE A 79 10.45 26.41 6.55
C PHE A 79 11.26 27.59 7.07
N ASN A 80 10.86 28.81 6.72
CA ASN A 80 11.43 30.04 7.23
C ASN A 80 10.42 30.71 8.17
N SER A 81 10.73 30.72 9.46
CA SER A 81 9.85 31.26 10.51
C SER A 81 9.67 32.79 10.43
N LYS A 82 10.62 33.52 9.84
CA LYS A 82 10.56 34.99 9.69
C LYS A 82 9.60 35.43 8.58
N THR A 83 9.57 34.68 7.49
CA THR A 83 8.69 34.94 6.34
C THR A 83 7.42 34.12 6.37
N ASN A 84 7.32 33.12 7.28
CA ASN A 84 6.25 32.17 7.40
C ASN A 84 5.97 31.41 6.07
N THR A 85 7.07 31.01 5.39
CA THR A 85 6.99 30.33 4.08
C THR A 85 7.88 29.11 4.03
N TRP A 86 7.45 28.12 3.25
CA TRP A 86 8.25 27.00 2.80
C TRP A 86 9.00 27.38 1.53
N THR A 87 10.27 27.06 1.46
CA THR A 87 11.06 27.09 0.22
C THR A 87 11.39 25.67 -0.18
N VAL A 88 10.92 25.26 -1.35
CA VAL A 88 11.13 23.93 -1.92
C VAL A 88 12.17 24.04 -3.04
N LYS A 89 13.22 23.20 -2.98
CA LYS A 89 14.27 23.14 -4.01
C LYS A 89 14.23 21.82 -4.76
N THR A 90 14.54 21.84 -6.02
CA THR A 90 14.50 20.72 -6.93
C THR A 90 15.89 20.27 -7.38
N ASP A 91 15.97 19.08 -7.97
CA ASP A 91 17.19 18.53 -8.58
C ASP A 91 17.67 19.32 -9.81
N LYS A 92 16.82 20.18 -10.37
CA LYS A 92 17.16 21.10 -11.47
C LYS A 92 17.73 22.44 -10.99
N GLY A 93 17.84 22.64 -9.68
CA GLY A 93 18.27 23.90 -9.10
C GLY A 93 17.18 24.97 -9.00
N ASN A 94 15.95 24.66 -9.43
CA ASN A 94 14.80 25.56 -9.25
C ASN A 94 14.37 25.60 -7.79
N ALA A 95 13.79 26.75 -7.38
CA ALA A 95 13.18 26.91 -6.09
C ALA A 95 11.80 27.56 -6.21
N ALA A 96 10.87 27.12 -5.37
CA ALA A 96 9.55 27.72 -5.22
C ALA A 96 9.31 28.05 -3.74
N ALA A 97 8.63 29.16 -3.46
CA ALA A 97 8.26 29.54 -2.10
C ALA A 97 6.74 29.71 -1.99
N ALA A 98 6.17 29.18 -0.91
CA ALA A 98 4.74 29.26 -0.64
C ALA A 98 4.48 29.26 0.87
N PRO A 99 3.35 29.86 1.33
CA PRO A 99 2.98 29.81 2.75
C PRO A 99 2.72 28.40 3.27
N PHE A 100 2.16 27.53 2.44
CA PHE A 100 1.79 26.15 2.78
C PHE A 100 2.54 25.16 1.90
N CYS A 101 2.88 24.00 2.48
CA CYS A 101 3.47 22.87 1.78
C CYS A 101 2.62 21.63 2.04
N ILE A 102 2.12 20.99 0.96
CA ILE A 102 1.28 19.79 1.06
C ILE A 102 2.05 18.61 0.47
N MET A 103 2.42 17.66 1.32
CA MET A 103 3.18 16.48 0.94
C MET A 103 2.24 15.36 0.47
N ALA A 104 2.10 15.25 -0.85
CA ALA A 104 1.38 14.15 -1.51
C ALA A 104 2.35 13.11 -2.08
N THR A 105 3.36 12.71 -1.30
CA THR A 105 4.51 11.92 -1.72
C THR A 105 4.20 10.43 -1.89
N GLY A 106 3.06 9.97 -1.40
CA GLY A 106 2.64 8.57 -1.40
C GLY A 106 3.34 7.72 -0.34
N ASN A 107 2.76 6.56 -0.05
CA ASN A 107 3.21 5.66 1.02
C ASN A 107 4.17 4.56 0.54
N LEU A 108 4.23 4.31 -0.77
CA LEU A 108 5.04 3.25 -1.41
C LEU A 108 5.83 3.84 -2.58
N SER A 109 6.57 4.94 -2.32
CA SER A 109 7.26 5.71 -3.37
C SER A 109 8.78 5.57 -3.34
N THR A 110 9.36 4.93 -2.30
CA THR A 110 10.78 4.67 -2.14
C THR A 110 11.07 3.18 -2.30
N PRO A 111 11.39 2.71 -3.52
CA PRO A 111 11.73 1.31 -3.78
C PRO A 111 13.00 0.88 -3.05
N ARG A 112 13.01 -0.36 -2.58
CA ARG A 112 14.15 -0.91 -1.87
C ARG A 112 14.82 -2.04 -2.62
N THR A 113 15.92 -1.75 -3.30
CA THR A 113 16.83 -2.77 -3.79
C THR A 113 17.69 -3.30 -2.62
N PRO A 114 17.69 -4.61 -2.34
CA PRO A 114 18.50 -5.14 -1.26
C PRO A 114 19.99 -4.98 -1.59
N SER A 115 20.78 -4.65 -0.57
CA SER A 115 22.23 -4.67 -0.67
C SER A 115 22.72 -6.12 -0.60
N LEU A 116 22.86 -6.75 -1.76
CA LEU A 116 23.39 -8.10 -1.89
C LEU A 116 24.81 -8.01 -2.46
N PRO A 117 25.81 -8.67 -1.83
CA PRO A 117 27.17 -8.71 -2.36
C PRO A 117 27.18 -9.21 -3.80
N GLY A 118 27.97 -8.58 -4.66
CA GLY A 118 28.20 -8.99 -6.04
C GLY A 118 27.14 -8.57 -7.06
N LEU A 119 26.11 -7.82 -6.69
CA LEU A 119 25.06 -7.38 -7.61
C LEU A 119 25.61 -6.60 -8.81
N GLU A 120 26.63 -5.78 -8.57
CA GLU A 120 27.34 -5.00 -9.59
C GLU A 120 28.14 -5.86 -10.58
N SER A 121 28.45 -7.11 -10.23
CA SER A 121 29.17 -8.06 -11.09
C SER A 121 28.26 -8.89 -11.99
N PHE A 122 26.95 -8.83 -11.77
CA PHE A 122 25.98 -9.62 -12.52
C PHE A 122 25.97 -9.21 -14.00
N LYS A 123 26.12 -10.18 -14.88
CA LYS A 123 26.19 -9.93 -16.34
C LYS A 123 24.83 -9.95 -17.02
N GLY A 124 23.79 -10.45 -16.34
CA GLY A 124 22.41 -10.38 -16.79
C GLY A 124 21.76 -9.06 -16.39
N GLU A 125 20.48 -8.92 -16.69
CA GLU A 125 19.71 -7.75 -16.33
C GLU A 125 18.99 -7.95 -14.99
N TRP A 126 18.83 -6.88 -14.22
CA TRP A 126 18.01 -6.94 -13.02
C TRP A 126 17.01 -5.79 -12.97
N TYR A 127 15.86 -6.06 -12.38
CA TYR A 127 14.72 -5.17 -12.33
C TYR A 127 14.16 -5.10 -10.92
N HIS A 128 13.67 -3.92 -10.52
CA HIS A 128 12.89 -3.78 -9.29
C HIS A 128 11.43 -3.50 -9.64
N THR A 129 10.48 -4.18 -8.97
CA THR A 129 9.04 -4.02 -9.26
C THR A 129 8.54 -2.58 -9.14
N GLY A 130 9.13 -1.76 -8.28
CA GLY A 130 8.81 -0.32 -8.13
C GLY A 130 9.55 0.61 -9.09
N LEU A 131 10.44 0.10 -9.96
CA LEU A 131 11.23 0.85 -10.94
C LEU A 131 11.24 0.12 -12.29
N TRP A 132 10.11 -0.41 -12.69
CA TRP A 132 10.00 -1.23 -13.88
C TRP A 132 10.19 -0.41 -15.16
N PRO A 133 10.95 -0.92 -16.18
CA PRO A 133 11.11 -0.25 -17.46
C PRO A 133 9.76 0.02 -18.15
N HIS A 134 9.62 1.20 -18.72
CA HIS A 134 8.36 1.63 -19.35
C HIS A 134 8.05 0.87 -20.64
N GLU A 135 9.09 0.41 -21.34
CA GLU A 135 9.03 -0.45 -22.53
C GLU A 135 8.62 -1.90 -22.22
N GLY A 136 8.58 -2.25 -20.92
CA GLY A 136 8.35 -3.63 -20.49
C GLY A 136 9.60 -4.49 -20.57
N VAL A 137 9.48 -5.77 -20.19
CA VAL A 137 10.55 -6.77 -20.24
C VAL A 137 10.00 -8.06 -20.79
N ASP A 138 10.67 -8.64 -21.76
CA ASP A 138 10.39 -9.97 -22.29
C ASP A 138 11.33 -11.01 -21.64
N PHE A 139 10.74 -11.98 -20.95
CA PHE A 139 11.47 -13.06 -20.29
C PHE A 139 11.51 -14.35 -21.10
N THR A 140 11.08 -14.32 -22.38
CA THR A 140 10.99 -15.51 -23.23
C THR A 140 12.34 -16.20 -23.35
N GLY A 141 12.40 -17.46 -22.95
CA GLY A 141 13.60 -18.30 -23.03
C GLY A 141 14.66 -18.05 -21.94
N LEU A 142 14.44 -17.09 -21.05
CA LEU A 142 15.40 -16.75 -19.99
C LEU A 142 15.19 -17.60 -18.72
N ARG A 143 16.27 -17.82 -17.97
CA ARG A 143 16.25 -18.30 -16.59
C ARG A 143 16.10 -17.07 -15.68
N VAL A 144 14.98 -16.98 -14.99
CA VAL A 144 14.64 -15.81 -14.21
C VAL A 144 14.61 -16.14 -12.72
N GLY A 145 15.21 -15.28 -11.89
CA GLY A 145 15.09 -15.34 -10.45
C GLY A 145 14.17 -14.22 -9.93
N VAL A 146 13.09 -14.57 -9.23
CA VAL A 146 12.25 -13.59 -8.52
C VAL A 146 12.56 -13.66 -7.03
N ILE A 147 13.00 -12.56 -6.43
CA ILE A 147 13.32 -12.47 -5.00
C ILE A 147 12.20 -11.74 -4.28
N GLY A 148 11.43 -12.46 -3.47
CA GLY A 148 10.30 -11.95 -2.69
C GLY A 148 8.94 -12.43 -3.18
N THR A 149 8.07 -12.70 -2.21
CA THR A 149 6.70 -13.24 -2.36
C THR A 149 5.67 -12.38 -1.63
N GLY A 150 5.88 -11.06 -1.61
CA GLY A 150 4.87 -10.07 -1.25
C GLY A 150 3.94 -9.76 -2.43
N SER A 151 3.11 -8.70 -2.34
CA SER A 151 2.08 -8.40 -3.34
C SER A 151 2.61 -8.35 -4.77
N SER A 152 3.73 -7.66 -5.03
CA SER A 152 4.27 -7.57 -6.39
C SER A 152 4.89 -8.90 -6.87
N GLY A 153 5.45 -9.71 -5.97
CA GLY A 153 5.91 -11.06 -6.29
C GLY A 153 4.74 -11.98 -6.67
N VAL A 154 3.70 -12.05 -5.84
CA VAL A 154 2.50 -12.86 -6.08
C VAL A 154 1.85 -12.53 -7.43
N GLN A 155 1.80 -11.24 -7.79
CA GLN A 155 1.20 -10.80 -9.05
C GLN A 155 2.10 -11.06 -10.28
N SER A 156 3.42 -10.92 -10.15
CA SER A 156 4.35 -11.05 -11.30
C SER A 156 4.77 -12.49 -11.59
N ILE A 157 4.90 -13.34 -10.58
CA ILE A 157 5.35 -14.73 -10.71
C ILE A 157 4.54 -15.52 -11.75
N PRO A 158 3.17 -15.51 -11.75
CA PRO A 158 2.41 -16.25 -12.74
C PRO A 158 2.65 -15.81 -14.19
N ILE A 159 2.87 -14.51 -14.39
CA ILE A 159 3.07 -13.95 -15.72
C ILE A 159 4.49 -14.28 -16.23
N ILE A 160 5.50 -14.10 -15.37
CA ILE A 160 6.89 -14.42 -15.70
C ILE A 160 7.05 -15.92 -15.98
N ALA A 161 6.39 -16.78 -15.18
CA ALA A 161 6.41 -18.24 -15.36
C ALA A 161 5.90 -18.70 -16.73
N LYS A 162 4.97 -17.95 -17.35
CA LYS A 162 4.44 -18.26 -18.68
C LYS A 162 5.44 -17.97 -19.81
N GLN A 163 6.41 -17.08 -19.58
CA GLN A 163 7.43 -16.66 -20.56
C GLN A 163 8.78 -17.33 -20.33
N ALA A 164 9.20 -17.43 -19.08
CA ALA A 164 10.53 -17.88 -18.71
C ALA A 164 10.80 -19.34 -19.13
N LYS A 165 12.03 -19.61 -19.58
CA LYS A 165 12.54 -20.98 -19.76
C LYS A 165 12.50 -21.74 -18.43
N HIS A 166 12.93 -21.07 -17.34
CA HIS A 166 12.82 -21.55 -15.98
C HIS A 166 12.73 -20.38 -15.01
N LEU A 167 11.83 -20.48 -14.04
CA LEU A 167 11.62 -19.49 -12.99
C LEU A 167 12.03 -20.05 -11.63
N TYR A 168 12.98 -19.38 -10.96
CA TYR A 168 13.32 -19.63 -9.56
C TYR A 168 12.67 -18.55 -8.69
N VAL A 169 11.86 -18.95 -7.72
CA VAL A 169 11.22 -18.05 -6.76
C VAL A 169 11.92 -18.17 -5.41
N PHE A 170 12.66 -17.14 -5.02
CA PHE A 170 13.41 -17.08 -3.77
C PHE A 170 12.51 -16.51 -2.66
N GLN A 171 11.96 -17.40 -1.84
CA GLN A 171 11.03 -17.08 -0.79
C GLN A 171 11.68 -17.10 0.59
N ARG A 172 11.64 -15.98 1.32
CA ARG A 172 12.02 -15.91 2.73
C ARG A 172 10.82 -16.20 3.65
N THR A 173 9.65 -15.71 3.30
CA THR A 173 8.43 -15.80 4.09
C THR A 173 7.26 -16.01 3.15
N ALA A 174 6.49 -17.07 3.35
CA ALA A 174 5.22 -17.25 2.64
C ALA A 174 4.23 -16.16 3.03
N ASN A 175 3.32 -15.80 2.13
CA ASN A 175 2.25 -14.85 2.42
C ASN A 175 0.90 -15.46 2.05
N PHE A 176 -0.15 -15.12 2.81
CA PHE A 176 -1.51 -15.51 2.44
C PHE A 176 -1.94 -14.74 1.20
N SER A 177 -2.44 -15.45 0.20
CA SER A 177 -3.19 -14.86 -0.89
C SER A 177 -4.54 -15.57 -1.06
N LEU A 178 -5.50 -14.83 -1.57
CA LEU A 178 -6.86 -15.28 -1.80
C LEU A 178 -7.19 -15.13 -3.29
N PRO A 179 -8.07 -15.96 -3.84
CA PRO A 179 -8.45 -15.85 -5.24
C PRO A 179 -9.15 -14.52 -5.50
N ALA A 180 -8.66 -13.78 -6.49
CA ALA A 180 -9.29 -12.53 -6.91
C ALA A 180 -10.69 -12.77 -7.51
N ARG A 181 -10.89 -13.93 -8.16
CA ARG A 181 -12.09 -14.18 -8.97
C ARG A 181 -12.35 -13.02 -9.93
N ASN A 182 -11.27 -12.51 -10.51
CA ASN A 182 -11.37 -11.44 -11.49
C ASN A 182 -12.12 -11.92 -12.73
N ALA A 183 -12.96 -11.06 -13.27
CA ALA A 183 -13.77 -11.32 -14.44
C ALA A 183 -13.98 -10.03 -15.23
N PRO A 184 -14.33 -10.11 -16.52
CA PRO A 184 -14.80 -8.96 -17.28
C PRO A 184 -15.94 -8.26 -16.54
N MET A 185 -16.01 -6.93 -16.66
CA MET A 185 -17.07 -6.13 -16.07
C MET A 185 -18.41 -6.51 -16.71
N ASP A 186 -19.36 -6.82 -15.86
CA ASP A 186 -20.75 -7.06 -16.27
C ASP A 186 -21.45 -5.70 -16.46
N PRO A 187 -21.94 -5.37 -17.69
CA PRO A 187 -22.54 -4.07 -17.96
C PRO A 187 -23.76 -3.75 -17.08
N ASP A 188 -24.55 -4.78 -16.73
CA ASP A 188 -25.74 -4.58 -15.88
C ASP A 188 -25.33 -4.26 -14.45
N LYS A 189 -24.30 -4.95 -13.94
CA LYS A 189 -23.73 -4.64 -12.62
C LYS A 189 -23.07 -3.28 -12.59
N GLU A 190 -22.33 -2.92 -13.65
CA GLU A 190 -21.73 -1.58 -13.76
C GLU A 190 -22.79 -0.49 -13.73
N SER A 191 -23.85 -0.64 -14.54
CA SER A 191 -24.96 0.31 -14.59
C SER A 191 -25.67 0.44 -13.24
N ALA A 192 -25.98 -0.68 -12.59
CA ALA A 192 -26.59 -0.69 -11.26
C ALA A 192 -25.70 -0.03 -10.20
N HIS A 193 -24.39 -0.27 -10.24
CA HIS A 193 -23.43 0.35 -9.34
C HIS A 193 -23.33 1.86 -9.56
N LYS A 194 -23.24 2.31 -10.81
CA LYS A 194 -23.21 3.74 -11.17
C LYS A 194 -24.44 4.49 -10.69
N ALA A 195 -25.61 3.89 -10.81
CA ALA A 195 -26.85 4.47 -10.30
C ALA A 195 -26.85 4.68 -8.77
N GLN A 196 -26.05 3.93 -8.05
CA GLN A 196 -25.93 3.98 -6.58
C GLN A 196 -24.68 4.72 -6.08
N TYR A 197 -23.87 5.32 -6.93
CA TYR A 197 -22.63 5.97 -6.50
C TYR A 197 -22.80 6.96 -5.35
N PRO A 198 -23.80 7.88 -5.37
CA PRO A 198 -23.95 8.85 -4.29
C PRO A 198 -24.17 8.19 -2.92
N GLU A 199 -24.99 7.14 -2.86
CA GLU A 199 -25.27 6.38 -1.65
C GLU A 199 -24.06 5.55 -1.21
N ARG A 200 -23.42 4.86 -2.16
CA ARG A 200 -22.26 4.00 -1.89
C ARG A 200 -21.06 4.82 -1.39
N ARG A 201 -20.78 5.98 -2.01
CA ARG A 201 -19.70 6.87 -1.58
C ARG A 201 -19.91 7.39 -0.16
N ARG A 202 -21.16 7.76 0.19
CA ARG A 202 -21.49 8.12 1.59
C ARG A 202 -21.30 6.93 2.53
N ALA A 203 -21.89 5.78 2.19
CA ALA A 203 -21.81 4.58 3.01
C ALA A 203 -20.38 4.04 3.18
N ALA A 204 -19.48 4.28 2.23
CA ALA A 204 -18.09 3.89 2.34
C ALA A 204 -17.40 4.53 3.55
N PHE A 205 -17.73 5.77 3.88
CA PHE A 205 -17.20 6.45 5.07
C PHE A 205 -17.69 5.87 6.40
N ASP A 206 -18.77 5.08 6.38
CA ASP A 206 -19.30 4.41 7.57
C ASP A 206 -18.72 3.00 7.77
N THR A 207 -17.74 2.59 6.92
CA THR A 207 -17.12 1.27 6.97
C THR A 207 -15.66 1.34 7.46
N PRO A 208 -15.12 0.26 8.02
CA PRO A 208 -13.71 0.23 8.46
C PRO A 208 -12.70 0.37 7.31
N PHE A 209 -13.01 -0.14 6.10
CA PHE A 209 -12.07 -0.16 4.97
C PHE A 209 -12.34 0.91 3.91
N GLY A 210 -13.38 1.74 4.10
CA GLY A 210 -13.73 2.76 3.11
C GLY A 210 -14.35 2.17 1.83
N ILE A 211 -15.04 1.04 1.93
CA ILE A 211 -15.69 0.35 0.81
C ILE A 211 -17.07 -0.10 1.24
N ALA A 212 -18.09 0.31 0.49
CA ALA A 212 -19.50 -0.05 0.74
C ALA A 212 -19.85 -1.42 0.12
N GLY A 213 -20.96 -2.01 0.61
CA GLY A 213 -21.54 -3.22 0.03
C GLY A 213 -21.09 -4.53 0.67
N TYR A 214 -20.27 -4.48 1.70
CA TYR A 214 -19.95 -5.64 2.53
C TYR A 214 -20.69 -5.52 3.85
N PRO A 215 -21.73 -6.35 4.11
CA PRO A 215 -22.43 -6.33 5.39
C PRO A 215 -21.46 -6.73 6.51
N PRO A 216 -21.46 -6.00 7.64
CA PRO A 216 -20.59 -6.34 8.75
C PRO A 216 -20.93 -7.73 9.29
N PRO A 217 -19.92 -8.50 9.70
CA PRO A 217 -20.14 -9.79 10.35
C PRO A 217 -20.83 -9.61 11.70
N VAL A 218 -21.61 -10.60 12.10
CA VAL A 218 -22.44 -10.52 13.33
C VAL A 218 -22.07 -11.58 14.38
N LYS A 219 -21.19 -12.53 14.04
CA LYS A 219 -20.85 -13.68 14.88
C LYS A 219 -19.34 -13.83 15.00
N SER A 220 -18.86 -14.21 16.17
CA SER A 220 -17.47 -14.66 16.38
C SER A 220 -17.24 -16.01 15.68
N ALA A 221 -16.01 -16.24 15.22
CA ALA A 221 -15.67 -17.55 14.66
C ALA A 221 -15.76 -18.67 15.71
N LEU A 222 -15.45 -18.37 16.98
CA LEU A 222 -15.49 -19.35 18.05
C LEU A 222 -16.92 -19.69 18.50
N ASP A 223 -17.88 -18.78 18.29
CA ASP A 223 -19.30 -19.06 18.56
C ASP A 223 -19.95 -19.89 17.44
N ALA A 224 -19.28 -20.01 16.29
CA ALA A 224 -19.74 -20.82 15.18
C ALA A 224 -19.26 -22.26 15.30
N THR A 225 -20.10 -23.22 14.87
CA THR A 225 -19.66 -24.62 14.72
C THR A 225 -18.62 -24.74 13.61
N GLU A 226 -17.86 -25.84 13.61
CA GLU A 226 -16.88 -26.10 12.54
C GLU A 226 -17.53 -26.12 11.16
N GLU A 227 -18.71 -26.70 11.04
CA GLU A 227 -19.47 -26.75 9.78
C GLU A 227 -19.92 -25.34 9.33
N GLU A 228 -20.36 -24.49 10.27
CA GLU A 228 -20.73 -23.11 9.98
C GLU A 228 -19.52 -22.28 9.52
N ARG A 229 -18.34 -22.44 10.20
CA ARG A 229 -17.09 -21.79 9.79
C ARG A 229 -16.68 -22.22 8.38
N LEU A 230 -16.65 -23.54 8.13
CA LEU A 230 -16.28 -24.05 6.82
C LEU A 230 -17.20 -23.51 5.72
N ARG A 231 -18.50 -23.49 5.95
CA ARG A 231 -19.48 -22.97 4.98
C ARG A 231 -19.26 -21.47 4.72
N ALA A 232 -18.99 -20.68 5.76
CA ALA A 232 -18.74 -19.26 5.63
C ALA A 232 -17.44 -18.98 4.84
N TYR A 233 -16.34 -19.68 5.18
CA TYR A 233 -15.08 -19.51 4.48
C TYR A 233 -15.16 -19.98 3.02
N GLU A 234 -15.83 -21.12 2.74
CA GLU A 234 -16.04 -21.60 1.36
C GLU A 234 -16.83 -20.58 0.51
N ALA A 235 -17.90 -20.02 1.07
CA ALA A 235 -18.69 -19.01 0.38
C ALA A 235 -17.84 -17.77 0.03
N LYS A 236 -17.04 -17.29 0.99
CA LYS A 236 -16.15 -16.11 0.79
C LYS A 236 -14.97 -16.40 -0.13
N TRP A 237 -14.44 -17.61 -0.10
CA TRP A 237 -13.41 -18.07 -1.03
C TRP A 237 -13.93 -18.16 -2.47
N ALA A 238 -15.17 -18.61 -2.64
CA ALA A 238 -15.83 -18.66 -3.94
C ALA A 238 -16.16 -17.28 -4.51
N GLU A 239 -16.58 -16.35 -3.63
CA GLU A 239 -16.85 -14.95 -3.98
C GLU A 239 -15.56 -14.21 -4.40
N GLY A 240 -14.45 -14.51 -3.74
CA GLY A 240 -13.17 -13.82 -3.89
C GLY A 240 -13.15 -12.45 -3.19
N GLY A 241 -11.94 -11.93 -3.03
CA GLY A 241 -11.74 -10.63 -2.38
C GLY A 241 -11.29 -10.74 -0.92
N SER A 242 -10.35 -9.87 -0.54
CA SER A 242 -9.73 -9.90 0.79
C SER A 242 -10.66 -9.40 1.90
N ILE A 243 -11.40 -8.33 1.65
CA ILE A 243 -12.32 -7.73 2.63
C ILE A 243 -13.49 -8.68 2.89
N SER A 244 -14.08 -9.24 1.84
CA SER A 244 -15.16 -10.22 1.94
C SER A 244 -14.75 -11.41 2.82
N PHE A 245 -13.53 -11.93 2.66
CA PHE A 245 -13.03 -13.05 3.46
C PHE A 245 -12.83 -12.66 4.92
N LEU A 246 -12.22 -11.51 5.21
CA LEU A 246 -12.03 -11.02 6.57
C LEU A 246 -13.35 -10.71 7.29
N TYR A 247 -14.41 -10.44 6.54
CA TYR A 247 -15.77 -10.23 7.06
C TYR A 247 -16.56 -11.54 7.26
N SER A 248 -15.91 -12.70 7.18
CA SER A 248 -16.58 -13.96 7.54
C SER A 248 -17.03 -13.99 8.99
N PHE A 249 -16.23 -13.38 9.90
CA PHE A 249 -16.51 -13.33 11.35
C PHE A 249 -16.01 -12.00 11.95
N THR A 250 -16.54 -11.64 13.14
CA THR A 250 -16.29 -10.35 13.79
C THR A 250 -14.87 -10.20 14.34
N ASP A 251 -14.17 -11.28 14.61
CA ASP A 251 -13.00 -11.33 15.50
C ASP A 251 -11.72 -11.87 14.84
N LEU A 252 -11.71 -12.06 13.52
CA LEU A 252 -10.54 -12.61 12.81
C LEU A 252 -9.27 -11.77 12.95
N LEU A 253 -9.37 -10.47 13.20
CA LEU A 253 -8.20 -9.59 13.33
C LEU A 253 -7.86 -9.21 14.78
N VAL A 254 -8.64 -9.72 15.74
CA VAL A 254 -8.46 -9.36 17.17
C VAL A 254 -8.36 -10.58 18.09
N ASN A 255 -8.71 -11.77 17.61
CA ASN A 255 -8.63 -13.01 18.37
C ASN A 255 -7.80 -14.05 17.62
N ASN A 256 -6.72 -14.52 18.23
CA ASN A 256 -5.78 -15.43 17.57
C ASN A 256 -6.37 -16.83 17.29
N GLU A 257 -7.22 -17.35 18.17
CA GLU A 257 -7.86 -18.67 17.97
C GLU A 257 -8.87 -18.60 16.84
N SER A 258 -9.67 -17.53 16.77
CA SER A 258 -10.56 -17.25 15.65
C SER A 258 -9.79 -17.10 14.34
N ASN A 259 -8.70 -16.35 14.35
CA ASN A 259 -7.83 -16.15 13.19
C ASN A 259 -7.25 -17.47 12.67
N GLU A 260 -6.80 -18.34 13.58
CA GLU A 260 -6.20 -19.63 13.21
C GLU A 260 -7.17 -20.52 12.46
N THR A 261 -8.48 -20.46 12.73
CA THR A 261 -9.49 -21.22 11.97
C THR A 261 -9.54 -20.77 10.49
N ALA A 262 -9.40 -19.47 10.22
CA ALA A 262 -9.35 -18.92 8.87
C ALA A 262 -7.99 -19.19 8.20
N ALA A 263 -6.90 -19.11 8.96
CA ALA A 263 -5.55 -19.38 8.48
C ALA A 263 -5.40 -20.84 8.07
N GLU A 264 -5.90 -21.78 8.88
CA GLU A 264 -5.85 -23.21 8.55
C GLU A 264 -6.72 -23.54 7.33
N PHE A 265 -7.91 -22.94 7.22
CA PHE A 265 -8.72 -23.07 6.01
C PHE A 265 -7.93 -22.63 4.75
N ALA A 266 -7.26 -21.46 4.81
CA ALA A 266 -6.45 -20.99 3.69
C ALA A 266 -5.27 -21.93 3.38
N ARG A 267 -4.57 -22.48 4.40
CA ARG A 267 -3.50 -23.46 4.21
C ARG A 267 -4.02 -24.76 3.57
N GLN A 268 -5.22 -25.22 3.94
CA GLN A 268 -5.84 -26.38 3.29
C GLN A 268 -6.10 -26.13 1.80
N LYS A 269 -6.52 -24.92 1.43
CA LYS A 269 -6.66 -24.53 0.01
C LYS A 269 -5.33 -24.55 -0.74
N ILE A 270 -4.25 -24.07 -0.11
CA ILE A 270 -2.90 -24.13 -0.69
C ILE A 270 -2.48 -25.60 -0.93
N ARG A 271 -2.62 -26.46 0.09
CA ARG A 271 -2.29 -27.90 -0.02
C ARG A 271 -3.12 -28.62 -1.07
N ALA A 272 -4.37 -28.22 -1.25
CA ALA A 272 -5.24 -28.79 -2.28
C ALA A 272 -4.87 -28.33 -3.70
N THR A 273 -4.27 -27.16 -3.83
CA THR A 273 -3.90 -26.57 -5.14
C THR A 273 -2.52 -27.01 -5.61
N VAL A 274 -1.53 -27.03 -4.71
CA VAL A 274 -0.12 -27.33 -5.02
C VAL A 274 0.13 -28.83 -4.90
N LYS A 275 0.55 -29.47 -6.01
CA LYS A 275 0.66 -30.93 -6.13
C LYS A 275 1.83 -31.53 -5.34
N ASP A 276 2.99 -30.83 -5.33
CA ASP A 276 4.14 -31.28 -4.56
C ASP A 276 3.97 -30.91 -3.08
N PRO A 277 3.89 -31.89 -2.16
CA PRO A 277 3.64 -31.62 -0.73
C PRO A 277 4.70 -30.74 -0.08
N LYS A 278 5.96 -30.83 -0.50
CA LYS A 278 7.05 -30.02 0.07
C LYS A 278 6.91 -28.56 -0.32
N THR A 279 6.60 -28.30 -1.58
CA THR A 279 6.33 -26.96 -2.09
C THR A 279 5.07 -26.40 -1.46
N ALA A 280 4.01 -27.21 -1.30
CA ALA A 280 2.78 -26.79 -0.64
C ALA A 280 3.02 -26.30 0.80
N GLU A 281 3.78 -27.07 1.60
CA GLU A 281 4.11 -26.68 2.97
C GLU A 281 4.99 -25.41 3.04
N LEU A 282 5.94 -25.23 2.12
CA LEU A 282 6.73 -24.00 2.03
C LEU A 282 5.90 -22.78 1.66
N LEU A 283 4.79 -22.97 0.94
CA LEU A 283 3.86 -21.90 0.58
C LEU A 283 2.80 -21.63 1.65
N CYS A 284 2.63 -22.51 2.64
CA CYS A 284 1.72 -22.31 3.77
C CYS A 284 2.33 -21.31 4.77
N PRO A 285 1.73 -20.11 4.98
CA PRO A 285 2.19 -19.19 6.01
C PRO A 285 1.92 -19.76 7.41
N ASN A 286 2.94 -19.72 8.28
CA ASN A 286 2.87 -20.26 9.65
C ASN A 286 3.54 -19.34 10.68
N ASP A 287 3.99 -18.15 10.29
CA ASP A 287 4.73 -17.22 11.14
C ASP A 287 3.98 -15.91 11.41
N HIS A 288 2.72 -15.82 10.98
CA HIS A 288 1.88 -14.65 11.25
C HIS A 288 0.38 -15.01 11.07
N PRO A 289 -0.52 -14.33 11.81
CA PRO A 289 -1.95 -14.47 11.62
C PRO A 289 -2.42 -14.00 10.22
N ILE A 290 -3.44 -14.65 9.65
CA ILE A 290 -4.00 -14.21 8.36
C ILE A 290 -4.58 -12.80 8.45
N GLY A 291 -4.31 -11.96 7.44
CA GLY A 291 -4.75 -10.56 7.39
C GLY A 291 -3.83 -9.56 8.09
N THR A 292 -2.86 -10.01 8.90
CA THR A 292 -1.92 -9.11 9.60
C THR A 292 -0.77 -8.59 8.73
N LYS A 293 -0.51 -9.23 7.60
CA LYS A 293 0.18 -8.65 6.44
C LYS A 293 -0.85 -8.32 5.38
N ARG A 294 -0.46 -7.60 4.32
CA ARG A 294 -1.36 -7.37 3.19
C ARG A 294 -1.89 -8.71 2.69
N LEU A 295 -3.19 -8.94 2.82
CA LEU A 295 -3.87 -10.10 2.26
C LEU A 295 -4.03 -9.87 0.76
N ILE A 296 -3.26 -10.62 -0.02
CA ILE A 296 -3.08 -10.40 -1.44
C ILE A 296 -4.20 -11.08 -2.22
N LEU A 297 -4.65 -10.44 -3.30
CA LEU A 297 -5.49 -11.12 -4.29
C LEU A 297 -4.62 -11.67 -5.41
N ASP A 298 -4.79 -12.94 -5.71
CA ASP A 298 -4.01 -13.60 -6.74
C ASP A 298 -4.86 -14.11 -7.91
N THR A 299 -4.16 -14.33 -9.01
CA THR A 299 -4.66 -15.03 -10.18
C THR A 299 -3.65 -16.10 -10.56
N GLU A 300 -3.96 -17.35 -10.28
CA GLU A 300 -3.12 -18.53 -10.58
C GLU A 300 -1.76 -18.58 -9.84
N TYR A 301 -1.61 -17.91 -8.68
CA TYR A 301 -0.32 -17.88 -7.97
C TYR A 301 0.10 -19.26 -7.49
N TYR A 302 -0.76 -19.97 -6.78
CA TYR A 302 -0.46 -21.30 -6.26
C TYR A 302 -0.39 -22.35 -7.36
N GLU A 303 -1.26 -22.28 -8.37
CA GLU A 303 -1.26 -23.15 -9.55
C GLU A 303 0.04 -23.06 -10.33
N THR A 304 0.70 -21.89 -10.32
CA THR A 304 1.97 -21.66 -11.01
C THR A 304 3.08 -22.60 -10.52
N TYR A 305 3.07 -22.98 -9.26
CA TYR A 305 4.06 -23.92 -8.70
C TYR A 305 3.87 -25.38 -9.14
N ASN A 306 2.81 -25.69 -9.86
CA ASN A 306 2.59 -27.01 -10.50
C ASN A 306 3.24 -27.11 -11.89
N ARG A 307 3.92 -26.04 -12.37
CA ARG A 307 4.58 -26.01 -13.68
C ARG A 307 5.98 -26.61 -13.56
N ASP A 308 6.40 -27.38 -14.55
CA ASP A 308 7.74 -28.02 -14.60
C ASP A 308 8.88 -27.00 -14.67
N ASN A 309 8.59 -25.77 -15.16
CA ASN A 309 9.57 -24.70 -15.28
C ASN A 309 9.60 -23.74 -14.08
N VAL A 310 9.01 -24.08 -12.93
CA VAL A 310 9.00 -23.25 -11.72
C VAL A 310 9.57 -24.01 -10.54
N THR A 311 10.50 -23.38 -9.85
CA THR A 311 11.12 -23.92 -8.63
C THR A 311 11.03 -22.90 -7.49
N LEU A 312 10.42 -23.31 -6.38
CA LEU A 312 10.43 -22.55 -5.13
C LEU A 312 11.72 -22.83 -4.36
N VAL A 313 12.42 -21.79 -3.95
CA VAL A 313 13.67 -21.86 -3.18
C VAL A 313 13.46 -21.21 -1.81
N ASP A 314 13.61 -22.01 -0.74
CA ASP A 314 13.53 -21.51 0.63
C ASP A 314 14.81 -20.79 1.03
N VAL A 315 14.79 -19.45 0.98
CA VAL A 315 15.93 -18.63 1.43
C VAL A 315 15.84 -18.19 2.89
N ARG A 316 14.86 -18.69 3.64
CA ARG A 316 14.82 -18.54 5.10
C ARG A 316 15.80 -19.52 5.76
N SER A 317 15.73 -20.79 5.39
CA SER A 317 16.65 -21.84 5.88
C SER A 317 18.01 -21.81 5.18
N LYS A 318 18.06 -21.36 3.93
CA LYS A 318 19.23 -21.32 3.05
C LYS A 318 19.42 -19.92 2.45
N PRO A 319 19.91 -18.96 3.25
CA PRO A 319 19.98 -17.56 2.86
C PRO A 319 20.78 -17.32 1.59
N ILE A 320 20.36 -16.31 0.82
CA ILE A 320 21.17 -15.78 -0.29
C ILE A 320 22.47 -15.24 0.29
N LYS A 321 23.60 -15.68 -0.28
CA LYS A 321 24.94 -15.26 0.10
C LYS A 321 25.42 -14.10 -0.75
N GLU A 322 25.29 -14.24 -2.07
CA GLU A 322 25.77 -13.26 -3.04
C GLU A 322 25.05 -13.42 -4.38
N ILE A 323 25.12 -12.37 -5.17
CA ILE A 323 24.88 -12.42 -6.62
C ILE A 323 26.21 -12.71 -7.28
N THR A 324 26.24 -13.67 -8.20
CA THR A 324 27.43 -14.02 -8.98
C THR A 324 27.37 -13.42 -10.38
N PRO A 325 28.45 -13.37 -11.15
CA PRO A 325 28.41 -12.90 -12.54
C PRO A 325 27.41 -13.63 -13.44
N THR A 326 26.98 -14.84 -13.07
CA THR A 326 26.09 -15.69 -13.89
C THR A 326 24.83 -16.12 -13.16
N GLY A 327 24.50 -15.51 -12.01
CA GLY A 327 23.30 -15.87 -11.27
C GLY A 327 23.33 -15.50 -9.79
N LEU A 328 22.85 -16.41 -8.95
CA LEU A 328 22.69 -16.20 -7.51
C LEU A 328 23.18 -17.44 -6.74
N ARG A 329 23.86 -17.22 -5.62
CA ARG A 329 24.32 -18.27 -4.70
C ARG A 329 23.57 -18.20 -3.38
N THR A 330 23.02 -19.33 -2.95
CA THR A 330 22.51 -19.52 -1.59
C THR A 330 23.54 -20.22 -0.71
N ALA A 331 23.17 -20.56 0.52
CA ALA A 331 24.05 -21.29 1.42
C ALA A 331 24.39 -22.70 0.93
N ASP A 332 23.60 -23.29 0.04
CA ASP A 332 23.74 -24.69 -0.39
C ASP A 332 23.75 -24.92 -1.91
N ALA A 333 23.46 -23.90 -2.72
CA ALA A 333 23.38 -24.07 -4.18
C ALA A 333 23.70 -22.80 -4.97
N ASP A 334 24.16 -22.99 -6.20
CA ASP A 334 24.29 -21.94 -7.22
C ASP A 334 23.15 -22.05 -8.23
N TYR A 335 22.54 -20.91 -8.53
CA TYR A 335 21.44 -20.78 -9.51
C TYR A 335 21.90 -19.94 -10.67
N ALA A 336 22.00 -20.54 -11.86
CA ALA A 336 22.33 -19.82 -13.06
C ALA A 336 21.11 -19.02 -13.55
N LEU A 337 21.25 -17.70 -13.66
CA LEU A 337 20.18 -16.78 -14.02
C LEU A 337 20.62 -15.87 -15.15
N ASP A 338 19.68 -15.53 -16.02
CA ASP A 338 19.83 -14.55 -17.09
C ASP A 338 19.19 -13.21 -16.70
N ALA A 339 18.22 -13.24 -15.79
CA ALA A 339 17.59 -12.05 -15.23
C ALA A 339 17.20 -12.24 -13.74
N ILE A 340 17.21 -11.13 -12.98
CA ILE A 340 16.79 -11.09 -11.57
C ILE A 340 15.70 -10.03 -11.40
N VAL A 341 14.59 -10.40 -10.73
CA VAL A 341 13.51 -9.48 -10.37
C VAL A 341 13.47 -9.33 -8.85
N PHE A 342 13.67 -8.12 -8.38
CA PHE A 342 13.52 -7.75 -6.97
C PHE A 342 12.07 -7.33 -6.68
N ALA A 343 11.31 -8.22 -6.06
CA ALA A 343 9.99 -7.97 -5.51
C ALA A 343 10.08 -7.68 -3.99
N THR A 344 11.06 -6.85 -3.60
CA THR A 344 11.52 -6.63 -2.23
C THR A 344 10.82 -5.46 -1.53
N GLY A 345 9.90 -4.78 -2.23
CA GLY A 345 9.03 -3.75 -1.69
C GLY A 345 9.70 -2.39 -1.51
N PHE A 346 9.22 -1.63 -0.53
CA PHE A 346 9.47 -0.21 -0.38
C PHE A 346 9.86 0.12 1.07
N ASP A 347 10.52 1.26 1.28
CA ASP A 347 10.53 1.93 2.58
C ASP A 347 9.18 2.65 2.76
N ALA A 348 8.22 1.88 3.22
CA ALA A 348 6.82 2.30 3.27
C ALA A 348 6.56 3.39 4.31
N MET A 349 5.55 4.20 4.07
CA MET A 349 4.98 5.25 4.93
C MET A 349 5.90 6.46 5.17
N THR A 350 7.17 6.23 5.53
CA THR A 350 8.09 7.30 5.95
C THR A 350 9.22 7.57 4.95
N GLY A 351 9.53 6.60 4.07
CA GLY A 351 10.69 6.67 3.18
C GLY A 351 10.70 7.93 2.32
N ALA A 352 9.62 8.22 1.60
CA ALA A 352 9.54 9.37 0.71
C ALA A 352 9.73 10.70 1.44
N MET A 353 9.15 10.87 2.63
CA MET A 353 9.29 12.08 3.45
C MET A 353 10.71 12.24 4.01
N LYS A 354 11.36 11.12 4.38
CA LYS A 354 12.74 11.14 4.92
C LYS A 354 13.81 11.36 3.86
N GLU A 355 13.54 10.97 2.60
CA GLU A 355 14.46 11.22 1.47
C GLU A 355 14.45 12.69 1.02
N ILE A 356 13.35 13.41 1.24
CA ILE A 356 13.28 14.85 1.03
C ILE A 356 13.90 15.53 2.27
N GLY A 357 14.86 16.41 2.08
CA GLY A 357 15.46 17.20 3.16
C GLY A 357 14.47 18.21 3.73
N ILE A 358 13.43 17.71 4.44
CA ILE A 358 12.40 18.54 5.06
C ILE A 358 12.90 18.99 6.42
N GLN A 359 13.01 20.30 6.60
CA GLN A 359 13.54 20.90 7.83
C GLN A 359 12.98 22.29 8.11
N THR A 360 13.11 22.72 9.35
CA THR A 360 12.83 24.10 9.76
C THR A 360 14.11 24.94 9.78
N ASP A 361 13.99 26.25 9.80
CA ASP A 361 15.14 27.18 9.96
C ASP A 361 15.81 27.08 11.35
N ALA A 362 15.18 26.41 12.32
CA ALA A 362 15.82 26.02 13.59
C ALA A 362 16.70 24.77 13.45
N GLY A 363 16.74 24.14 12.26
CA GLY A 363 17.57 22.99 11.95
C GLY A 363 16.94 21.62 12.29
N MET A 364 15.71 21.56 12.80
CA MET A 364 15.01 20.29 13.04
C MET A 364 14.63 19.65 11.72
N THR A 365 14.98 18.38 11.52
CA THR A 365 14.62 17.59 10.34
C THR A 365 13.51 16.59 10.67
N ILE A 366 12.73 16.19 9.66
CA ILE A 366 11.76 15.07 9.82
C ILE A 366 12.48 13.78 10.20
N GLY A 367 13.69 13.54 9.70
CA GLY A 367 14.48 12.37 10.05
C GLY A 367 14.77 12.26 11.54
N GLU A 368 15.14 13.38 12.18
CA GLU A 368 15.37 13.47 13.63
C GLU A 368 14.05 13.37 14.42
N LYS A 369 13.01 14.11 14.02
CA LYS A 369 11.68 14.04 14.67
C LYS A 369 11.12 12.62 14.66
N TRP A 370 11.38 11.85 13.61
CA TRP A 370 10.90 10.47 13.44
C TRP A 370 11.96 9.39 13.71
N ALA A 371 12.99 9.70 14.51
CA ALA A 371 14.05 8.73 14.84
C ALA A 371 13.50 7.48 15.53
N GLU A 372 12.58 7.66 16.47
CA GLU A 372 11.90 6.59 17.22
C GLU A 372 10.63 6.04 16.52
N GLY A 373 10.30 6.56 15.36
CA GLY A 373 9.08 6.25 14.60
C GLY A 373 8.33 7.48 14.17
N PRO A 374 7.37 7.36 13.22
CA PRO A 374 6.60 8.51 12.78
C PRO A 374 5.71 9.04 13.91
N ARG A 375 5.69 10.37 14.02
CA ARG A 375 4.86 11.13 14.95
C ARG A 375 4.08 12.15 14.14
N THR A 376 2.76 12.10 14.24
CA THR A 376 1.87 13.00 13.52
C THR A 376 0.63 13.31 14.36
N TYR A 377 -0.04 14.40 14.09
CA TYR A 377 -1.42 14.58 14.54
C TYR A 377 -2.37 14.28 13.39
N LEU A 378 -3.25 13.31 13.59
CA LEU A 378 -4.23 12.78 12.62
C LEU A 378 -3.59 12.18 11.34
N GLY A 379 -2.28 12.00 11.25
CA GLY A 379 -1.62 11.66 9.98
C GLY A 379 -1.64 12.80 8.96
N ILE A 380 -2.02 14.00 9.37
CA ILE A 380 -2.18 15.19 8.53
C ILE A 380 -1.08 16.22 8.76
N MET A 381 -0.68 16.47 10.00
CA MET A 381 0.38 17.43 10.34
C MET A 381 1.37 16.86 11.37
N ILE A 382 2.49 17.56 11.54
CA ILE A 382 3.61 17.19 12.44
C ILE A 382 3.88 18.38 13.35
N ALA A 383 3.96 18.18 14.65
CA ALA A 383 4.35 19.22 15.61
C ALA A 383 5.79 19.67 15.35
N GLY A 384 6.01 20.98 15.35
CA GLY A 384 7.29 21.62 15.01
C GLY A 384 7.49 21.89 13.52
N PHE A 385 6.53 21.54 12.64
CA PHE A 385 6.58 21.80 11.21
C PHE A 385 5.34 22.59 10.75
N PRO A 386 5.34 23.91 10.96
CA PRO A 386 4.19 24.74 10.65
C PRO A 386 3.81 24.72 9.17
N ASN A 387 2.50 24.82 8.87
CA ASN A 387 1.98 24.91 7.50
C ASN A 387 2.39 23.73 6.58
N LEU A 388 2.84 22.60 7.18
CA LEU A 388 3.16 21.37 6.47
C LEU A 388 2.02 20.37 6.64
N PHE A 389 1.32 20.05 5.55
CA PHE A 389 0.27 19.05 5.52
C PHE A 389 0.75 17.78 4.80
N MET A 390 0.15 16.65 5.13
CA MET A 390 0.40 15.35 4.49
C MET A 390 -0.90 14.76 3.97
N ILE A 391 -0.88 14.22 2.76
CA ILE A 391 -1.95 13.37 2.24
C ILE A 391 -1.63 11.92 2.60
N THR A 392 -2.53 11.26 3.33
CA THR A 392 -2.39 9.87 3.80
C THR A 392 -1.07 9.60 4.53
N GLY A 393 -0.66 10.54 5.39
CA GLY A 393 0.55 10.39 6.19
C GLY A 393 0.49 9.21 7.17
N PRO A 394 1.60 8.87 7.83
CA PRO A 394 1.61 7.85 8.89
C PRO A 394 0.56 8.16 9.96
N GLN A 395 -0.01 7.11 10.57
CA GLN A 395 -1.09 7.20 11.57
C GLN A 395 -2.43 7.73 11.02
N SER A 396 -2.61 7.65 9.68
CA SER A 396 -3.93 7.73 9.03
C SER A 396 -4.34 6.35 8.49
N PRO A 397 -5.62 6.14 8.10
CA PRO A 397 -6.09 4.84 7.57
C PRO A 397 -5.35 4.39 6.30
N GLY A 398 -4.93 5.33 5.45
CA GLY A 398 -4.07 5.17 4.28
C GLY A 398 -4.12 3.77 3.64
N VAL A 399 -3.00 3.06 3.73
CA VAL A 399 -2.79 1.72 3.14
C VAL A 399 -3.70 0.61 3.70
N LYS A 400 -4.46 0.88 4.76
CA LYS A 400 -5.43 -0.07 5.34
C LYS A 400 -6.86 0.15 4.82
N SER A 401 -7.07 1.19 4.03
CA SER A 401 -8.36 1.56 3.44
C SER A 401 -8.27 1.71 1.93
N GLN A 402 -9.40 2.04 1.30
CA GLN A 402 -9.44 2.47 -0.09
C GLN A 402 -8.68 3.80 -0.21
N MET A 403 -7.56 3.78 -0.94
CA MET A 403 -6.60 4.89 -0.97
C MET A 403 -7.16 6.18 -1.58
N ILE A 404 -7.97 6.09 -2.64
CA ILE A 404 -8.52 7.27 -3.30
C ILE A 404 -9.48 7.99 -2.35
N LEU A 405 -10.36 7.25 -1.68
CA LEU A 405 -11.27 7.82 -0.66
C LEU A 405 -10.50 8.47 0.49
N ALA A 406 -9.41 7.84 0.95
CA ALA A 406 -8.58 8.42 2.01
C ALA A 406 -7.86 9.68 1.53
N CYS A 407 -7.42 9.74 0.27
CA CYS A 407 -6.85 10.95 -0.32
C CYS A 407 -7.88 12.07 -0.42
N GLU A 408 -9.09 11.79 -0.94
CA GLU A 408 -10.16 12.77 -1.06
C GLU A 408 -10.56 13.33 0.31
N GLN A 409 -10.70 12.48 1.33
CA GLN A 409 -11.02 12.92 2.70
C GLN A 409 -9.96 13.88 3.27
N HIS A 410 -8.66 13.59 3.04
CA HIS A 410 -7.59 14.49 3.49
C HIS A 410 -7.58 15.80 2.70
N VAL A 411 -7.81 15.74 1.39
CA VAL A 411 -7.87 16.94 0.52
C VAL A 411 -9.00 17.86 0.97
N ASP A 412 -10.20 17.32 1.19
CA ASP A 412 -11.34 18.10 1.65
C ASP A 412 -11.07 18.73 3.02
N TRP A 413 -10.60 17.94 3.99
CA TRP A 413 -10.27 18.44 5.32
C TRP A 413 -9.20 19.54 5.31
N ILE A 414 -8.14 19.39 4.49
CA ILE A 414 -7.08 20.40 4.35
C ILE A 414 -7.63 21.65 3.66
N ALA A 415 -8.45 21.50 2.63
CA ALA A 415 -9.08 22.63 1.94
C ALA A 415 -9.97 23.44 2.88
N ASP A 416 -10.80 22.76 3.67
CA ASP A 416 -11.67 23.41 4.69
C ASP A 416 -10.83 24.09 5.77
N CYS A 417 -9.75 23.46 6.22
CA CYS A 417 -8.80 24.04 7.17
C CYS A 417 -8.14 25.32 6.61
N MET A 418 -7.70 25.32 5.35
CA MET A 418 -7.12 26.50 4.71
C MET A 418 -8.17 27.60 4.51
N GLN A 419 -9.44 27.25 4.29
CA GLN A 419 -10.53 28.22 4.26
C GLN A 419 -10.75 28.83 5.66
N TYR A 420 -10.77 27.99 6.71
CA TYR A 420 -10.89 28.44 8.10
C TYR A 420 -9.78 29.44 8.47
N LEU A 421 -8.52 29.15 8.10
CA LEU A 421 -7.40 30.07 8.32
C LEU A 421 -7.65 31.44 7.67
N ARG A 422 -8.12 31.44 6.44
CA ARG A 422 -8.45 32.65 5.66
C ARG A 422 -9.53 33.47 6.33
N ASP A 423 -10.62 32.82 6.75
CA ASP A 423 -11.79 33.48 7.35
C ASP A 423 -11.46 34.10 8.72
N HIS A 424 -10.45 33.57 9.42
CA HIS A 424 -10.00 34.09 10.72
C HIS A 424 -8.71 34.95 10.63
N ALA A 425 -8.23 35.25 9.43
CA ALA A 425 -7.01 36.01 9.18
C ALA A 425 -5.76 35.37 9.80
N PHE A 426 -5.72 34.05 9.96
CA PHE A 426 -4.54 33.33 10.37
C PHE A 426 -3.63 33.04 9.17
N SER A 427 -2.31 33.14 9.37
CA SER A 427 -1.31 32.83 8.34
C SER A 427 -0.48 31.57 8.65
N ARG A 428 -0.64 31.05 9.86
CA ARG A 428 0.11 29.88 10.34
C ARG A 428 -0.80 28.95 11.13
N ILE A 429 -0.62 27.66 10.87
CA ILE A 429 -1.17 26.56 11.65
C ILE A 429 -0.04 25.57 11.99
N GLU A 430 -0.07 25.02 13.20
CA GLU A 430 0.90 24.04 13.67
C GLU A 430 0.21 23.05 14.60
N ALA A 431 0.47 21.76 14.46
CA ALA A 431 -0.01 20.77 15.41
C ALA A 431 0.66 21.00 16.79
N GLU A 432 -0.13 20.90 17.86
CA GLU A 432 0.37 20.95 19.22
C GLU A 432 1.05 19.62 19.60
N GLU A 433 2.14 19.69 20.35
CA GLU A 433 2.92 18.49 20.69
C GLU A 433 2.11 17.51 21.57
N ASP A 434 1.33 18.03 22.52
CA ASP A 434 0.46 17.23 23.37
C ASP A 434 -0.63 16.52 22.57
N ALA A 435 -1.17 17.15 21.53
CA ALA A 435 -2.16 16.56 20.61
C ALA A 435 -1.54 15.47 19.73
N GLU A 436 -0.32 15.72 19.23
CA GLU A 436 0.46 14.73 18.48
C GLU A 436 0.76 13.53 19.38
N ASP A 437 1.22 13.73 20.62
CA ASP A 437 1.54 12.66 21.58
C ASP A 437 0.31 11.81 21.90
N ALA A 438 -0.82 12.46 22.18
CA ALA A 438 -2.08 11.77 22.45
C ALA A 438 -2.55 10.95 21.22
N TRP A 439 -2.36 11.46 20.01
CA TRP A 439 -2.71 10.72 18.79
C TRP A 439 -1.79 9.52 18.53
N VAL A 440 -0.49 9.67 18.74
CA VAL A 440 0.49 8.57 18.67
C VAL A 440 0.13 7.46 19.68
N GLN A 441 -0.16 7.84 20.92
CA GLN A 441 -0.57 6.88 21.95
C GLN A 441 -1.86 6.16 21.54
N HIS A 442 -2.88 6.89 21.12
CA HIS A 442 -4.15 6.34 20.65
C HIS A 442 -3.97 5.34 19.50
N ASN A 443 -3.11 5.68 18.51
CA ASN A 443 -2.83 4.78 17.40
C ASN A 443 -2.17 3.48 17.87
N ASN A 444 -1.23 3.56 18.81
CA ASN A 444 -0.56 2.39 19.38
C ASN A 444 -1.55 1.52 20.19
N GLU A 445 -2.38 2.11 21.03
CA GLU A 445 -3.38 1.40 21.85
C GLU A 445 -4.37 0.61 20.98
N ILE A 446 -4.86 1.23 19.90
CA ILE A 446 -5.76 0.54 18.96
C ILE A 446 -5.02 -0.60 18.24
N ALA A 447 -3.78 -0.38 17.81
CA ALA A 447 -2.98 -1.41 17.13
C ALA A 447 -2.71 -2.60 18.05
N ASP A 448 -2.38 -2.35 19.31
CA ASP A 448 -2.11 -3.37 20.33
C ASP A 448 -3.35 -4.22 20.67
N GLY A 449 -4.55 -3.66 20.49
CA GLY A 449 -5.81 -4.40 20.58
C GLY A 449 -6.07 -5.36 19.40
N THR A 450 -5.16 -5.45 18.43
CA THR A 450 -5.28 -6.28 17.24
C THR A 450 -4.15 -7.29 17.10
N LEU A 451 -4.26 -8.20 16.14
CA LEU A 451 -3.20 -9.16 15.82
C LEU A 451 -2.08 -8.58 14.93
N TYR A 452 -2.18 -7.34 14.44
CA TYR A 452 -1.18 -6.74 13.55
C TYR A 452 0.24 -6.68 14.13
N PRO A 453 0.45 -6.36 15.42
CA PRO A 453 1.79 -6.32 16.00
C PRO A 453 2.50 -7.68 16.01
N LEU A 454 1.77 -8.79 15.94
CA LEU A 454 2.34 -10.15 15.89
C LEU A 454 3.07 -10.46 14.58
N ALA A 455 2.82 -9.68 13.52
CA ALA A 455 3.41 -9.92 12.22
C ALA A 455 4.65 -9.04 11.97
N ASN A 456 5.74 -9.66 11.52
CA ASN A 456 6.88 -8.94 10.97
C ASN A 456 6.52 -8.40 9.56
N SER A 457 5.73 -7.34 9.52
CA SER A 457 5.25 -6.71 8.28
C SER A 457 5.88 -5.33 8.06
N TRP A 458 5.75 -4.80 6.84
CA TRP A 458 6.13 -3.43 6.55
C TRP A 458 5.24 -2.39 7.27
N TYR A 459 4.07 -2.78 7.77
CA TYR A 459 3.21 -1.94 8.62
C TYR A 459 3.91 -1.54 9.93
N VAL A 460 4.81 -2.39 10.43
CA VAL A 460 5.64 -2.13 11.61
C VAL A 460 7.12 -1.83 11.25
N GLY A 461 7.42 -1.51 10.00
CA GLY A 461 8.79 -1.22 9.56
C GLY A 461 9.71 -2.45 9.48
N ALA A 462 9.17 -3.68 9.58
CA ALA A 462 9.95 -4.91 9.71
C ALA A 462 10.76 -5.30 8.47
N ASN A 463 10.44 -4.73 7.33
CA ASN A 463 11.14 -4.98 6.07
C ASN A 463 12.40 -4.11 5.88
N ILE A 464 12.63 -3.11 6.73
CA ILE A 464 13.79 -2.21 6.66
C ILE A 464 14.70 -2.45 7.86
N PRO A 465 15.96 -2.87 7.67
CA PRO A 465 16.92 -2.99 8.76
C PRO A 465 17.14 -1.65 9.48
N GLY A 466 17.12 -1.69 10.81
CA GLY A 466 17.33 -0.50 11.64
C GLY A 466 16.15 0.48 11.71
N LYS A 467 15.05 0.25 10.99
CA LYS A 467 13.83 1.05 11.11
C LYS A 467 13.14 0.73 12.44
N PRO A 468 12.66 1.74 13.20
CA PRO A 468 11.91 1.52 14.43
C PRO A 468 10.69 0.62 14.21
N ARG A 469 10.44 -0.26 15.19
CA ARG A 469 9.34 -1.24 15.16
C ARG A 469 8.09 -0.63 15.79
N VAL A 470 7.40 0.20 15.04
CA VAL A 470 6.15 0.84 15.44
C VAL A 470 5.07 0.60 14.38
N PHE A 471 3.83 0.45 14.81
CA PHE A 471 2.73 0.30 13.87
C PHE A 471 2.41 1.66 13.22
N MET A 472 2.63 1.77 11.92
CA MET A 472 2.59 3.06 11.22
C MET A 472 1.21 3.46 10.66
N PRO A 473 0.33 2.54 10.17
CA PRO A 473 -1.02 2.91 9.75
C PRO A 473 -1.96 3.13 10.94
N TYR A 474 -3.12 3.72 10.71
CA TYR A 474 -4.25 3.72 11.65
C TYR A 474 -5.17 2.51 11.37
N VAL A 475 -5.51 1.72 12.38
CA VAL A 475 -6.36 0.51 12.24
C VAL A 475 -7.74 0.63 12.88
N GLY A 476 -8.08 1.76 13.45
CA GLY A 476 -9.43 2.02 13.98
C GLY A 476 -10.53 2.12 12.92
N GLY A 477 -10.14 2.11 11.64
CA GLY A 477 -11.06 2.16 10.50
C GLY A 477 -11.39 3.57 10.03
N VAL A 478 -11.87 3.67 8.79
CA VAL A 478 -12.19 4.95 8.13
C VAL A 478 -13.27 5.72 8.88
N ALA A 479 -14.34 5.04 9.31
CA ALA A 479 -15.46 5.68 10.00
C ALA A 479 -15.02 6.39 11.30
N ALA A 480 -14.27 5.69 12.16
CA ALA A 480 -13.79 6.27 13.42
C ALA A 480 -12.78 7.40 13.17
N TYR A 481 -11.91 7.24 12.19
CA TYR A 481 -10.93 8.26 11.80
C TYR A 481 -11.62 9.53 11.28
N LYS A 482 -12.53 9.38 10.31
CA LYS A 482 -13.28 10.51 9.77
C LYS A 482 -14.05 11.26 10.87
N LYS A 483 -14.74 10.52 11.73
CA LYS A 483 -15.44 11.11 12.88
C LYS A 483 -14.49 11.94 13.74
N LYS A 484 -13.29 11.43 14.04
CA LYS A 484 -12.29 12.18 14.82
C LYS A 484 -11.82 13.44 14.11
N CYS A 485 -11.57 13.38 12.81
CA CYS A 485 -11.19 14.55 12.00
C CYS A 485 -12.32 15.61 11.96
N ASP A 486 -13.58 15.17 11.80
CA ASP A 486 -14.75 16.05 11.81
C ASP A 486 -14.95 16.72 13.17
N GLU A 487 -14.77 15.98 14.29
CA GLU A 487 -14.84 16.51 15.65
C GLU A 487 -13.77 17.57 15.92
N VAL A 488 -12.55 17.34 15.46
CA VAL A 488 -11.43 18.30 15.57
C VAL A 488 -11.76 19.57 14.79
N ALA A 489 -12.23 19.45 13.55
CA ALA A 489 -12.60 20.60 12.73
C ALA A 489 -13.78 21.39 13.34
N ALA A 490 -14.83 20.70 13.81
CA ALA A 490 -16.02 21.32 14.41
C ALA A 490 -15.70 22.11 15.71
N LYS A 491 -14.61 21.75 16.40
CA LYS A 491 -14.12 22.48 17.58
C LYS A 491 -13.10 23.57 17.25
N GLY A 492 -13.09 24.06 16.03
CA GLY A 492 -12.14 25.10 15.58
C GLY A 492 -10.72 24.54 15.42
N TYR A 493 -10.56 23.31 14.95
CA TYR A 493 -9.31 22.60 14.79
C TYR A 493 -8.56 22.41 16.11
N GLU A 494 -9.25 21.84 17.11
CA GLU A 494 -8.67 21.48 18.42
C GLU A 494 -7.37 20.69 18.27
N GLY A 495 -6.33 21.05 19.06
CA GLY A 495 -4.98 20.45 18.98
C GLY A 495 -4.07 21.08 17.93
N PHE A 496 -4.51 22.20 17.35
CA PHE A 496 -3.67 23.06 16.53
C PHE A 496 -3.59 24.46 17.11
N SER A 497 -2.41 25.06 16.99
CA SER A 497 -2.17 26.48 17.30
C SER A 497 -2.19 27.31 16.03
N PHE A 498 -2.65 28.57 16.15
CA PHE A 498 -2.80 29.51 15.03
C PHE A 498 -2.08 30.84 15.29
N ARG A 499 -1.61 31.46 14.24
CA ARG A 499 -1.02 32.82 14.29
C ARG A 499 -1.39 33.63 13.06
#